data_3541bd93ab53b689b3aa46d793bff140
#
_entry.id   3541bd93ab53b689b3aa46d793bff140
#
_cell.length_a   1.000
_cell.length_b   1.000
_cell.length_c   1.000
_cell.angle_alpha   90.00
_cell.angle_beta   90.00
_cell.angle_gamma   90.00
#
_symmetry.space_group_name_H-M   'P 1'
#
loop_
_entity.id
_entity.type
_entity.pdbx_description
1 polymer ?
#
loop_
_entity_poly.entity_id
_entity_poly.type
_entity_poly.pdbx_seq_one_letter_code
_entity_poly.pdbx_strand_id
1 'polypeptide(L)'
;EIITRAEPHKDVFLLRPLKQILRREISQAEDLPGDAEEIIKDFLEEIMDAYEASKLRSKSILRELFLECLELGKKKGVDSGDLARELLYFSLRDSEADRGKRARKTQDKRERILQAALKVISEKGYQAATMEMIAERADVSKGLVYRYYESKETLVRELVNSMFDRLAEQINDAVHQDLDALDIIQIHVRNYLEFIERNKDFYTMILNARDIMGPAARAEYYTRILEHAPVMKHKIIEAAQQGKIKFTSFFTVYYGVMGFLDGVIHKWLRSNCSYSLVNEVPIILENLFYGMVTEE
;
A
#
# COMPACT_ATOMS: atom_id res chain seq x y z
N GLU A 1 2.43 40.25 -10.58
CA GLU A 1 3.71 40.79 -10.01
C GLU A 1 3.83 40.55 -8.49
N ILE A 2 2.77 40.74 -7.69
CA ILE A 2 2.81 40.52 -6.21
C ILE A 2 3.05 39.04 -5.88
N ILE A 3 2.42 38.12 -6.61
CA ILE A 3 2.53 36.67 -6.37
C ILE A 3 3.90 36.13 -6.81
N THR A 4 4.54 36.75 -7.82
CA THR A 4 5.83 36.29 -8.36
C THR A 4 7.01 36.54 -7.41
N ARG A 5 6.85 37.40 -6.39
CA ARG A 5 7.89 37.78 -5.42
C ARG A 5 7.72 37.13 -4.03
N ALA A 6 6.74 36.22 -3.86
CA ALA A 6 6.43 35.62 -2.57
C ALA A 6 7.41 34.51 -2.18
N GLU A 7 8.03 34.63 -1.01
CA GLU A 7 8.79 33.55 -0.39
C GLU A 7 7.83 32.54 0.28
N PRO A 8 8.15 31.22 0.29
CA PRO A 8 7.23 30.14 0.66
C PRO A 8 6.61 30.17 2.06
N HIS A 9 7.06 31.06 2.95
CA HIS A 9 6.58 31.16 4.34
C HIS A 9 5.73 32.40 4.64
N LYS A 10 5.42 33.22 3.61
CA LYS A 10 4.75 34.53 3.78
C LYS A 10 3.38 34.64 3.11
N ASP A 11 2.78 33.52 2.71
CA ASP A 11 1.49 33.52 2.00
C ASP A 11 0.38 34.27 2.73
N VAL A 12 0.38 34.26 4.07
CA VAL A 12 -0.64 34.95 4.89
C VAL A 12 -0.62 36.47 4.69
N PHE A 13 0.55 37.05 4.34
CA PHE A 13 0.68 38.49 4.09
C PHE A 13 0.15 38.91 2.71
N LEU A 14 -0.11 37.94 1.82
CA LEU A 14 -0.63 38.23 0.48
C LEU A 14 -2.15 38.41 0.42
N LEU A 15 -2.88 37.86 1.39
CA LEU A 15 -4.34 37.88 1.38
C LEU A 15 -4.92 39.29 1.32
N ARG A 16 -4.41 40.21 2.14
CA ARG A 16 -4.91 41.57 2.23
C ARG A 16 -4.62 42.40 0.97
N PRO A 17 -3.39 42.38 0.39
CA PRO A 17 -3.11 43.02 -0.89
C PRO A 17 -3.97 42.48 -2.03
N LEU A 18 -4.12 41.16 -2.16
CA LEU A 18 -4.90 40.54 -3.23
C LEU A 18 -6.39 40.92 -3.14
N LYS A 19 -6.98 40.90 -1.95
CA LYS A 19 -8.34 41.42 -1.72
C LYS A 19 -8.49 42.90 -2.09
N GLN A 20 -7.48 43.73 -1.81
CA GLN A 20 -7.50 45.15 -2.19
C GLN A 20 -7.43 45.37 -3.69
N ILE A 21 -6.62 44.58 -4.41
CA ILE A 21 -6.55 44.64 -5.88
C ILE A 21 -7.90 44.28 -6.48
N LEU A 22 -8.45 43.11 -6.09
CA LEU A 22 -9.74 42.66 -6.58
C LEU A 22 -10.87 43.69 -6.32
N ARG A 23 -10.95 44.26 -5.12
CA ARG A 23 -11.94 45.29 -4.79
C ARG A 23 -11.77 46.53 -5.63
N ARG A 24 -10.53 46.94 -5.92
CA ARG A 24 -10.22 48.14 -6.74
C ARG A 24 -10.64 47.89 -8.18
N GLU A 25 -10.31 46.79 -8.77
CA GLU A 25 -10.64 46.45 -10.14
C GLU A 25 -12.15 46.31 -10.35
N ILE A 26 -12.86 45.62 -9.46
CA ILE A 26 -14.31 45.50 -9.52
C ILE A 26 -15.02 46.87 -9.29
N SER A 27 -14.45 47.76 -8.47
CA SER A 27 -15.03 49.11 -8.27
C SER A 27 -14.81 50.04 -9.43
N GLN A 28 -13.83 49.78 -10.30
CA GLN A 28 -13.55 50.53 -11.53
C GLN A 28 -14.36 49.97 -12.74
N ALA A 29 -14.91 48.77 -12.63
CA ALA A 29 -15.79 48.21 -13.64
C ALA A 29 -17.04 49.11 -13.79
N GLU A 30 -17.42 49.42 -15.02
CA GLU A 30 -18.72 50.06 -15.32
C GLU A 30 -19.85 49.20 -14.73
N ASP A 31 -21.00 49.79 -14.41
CA ASP A 31 -22.10 49.14 -13.67
C ASP A 31 -22.82 48.00 -14.44
N LEU A 32 -22.11 47.34 -15.37
CA LEU A 32 -22.56 46.19 -16.10
C LEU A 32 -22.15 44.88 -15.39
N PRO A 33 -23.09 43.97 -15.12
CA PRO A 33 -22.76 42.69 -14.49
C PRO A 33 -21.71 41.86 -15.22
N GLY A 34 -21.62 41.96 -16.57
CA GLY A 34 -20.67 41.24 -17.41
C GLY A 34 -19.20 41.62 -17.16
N ASP A 35 -18.92 42.93 -16.97
CA ASP A 35 -17.55 43.40 -16.74
C ASP A 35 -17.02 42.92 -15.39
N ALA A 36 -17.87 42.92 -14.38
CA ALA A 36 -17.50 42.39 -13.06
C ALA A 36 -17.31 40.87 -13.08
N GLU A 37 -18.06 40.13 -13.88
CA GLU A 37 -17.91 38.69 -14.05
C GLU A 37 -16.57 38.33 -14.73
N GLU A 38 -16.21 39.06 -15.78
CA GLU A 38 -14.94 38.85 -16.49
C GLU A 38 -13.75 39.13 -15.58
N ILE A 39 -13.74 40.25 -14.86
CA ILE A 39 -12.69 40.59 -13.88
C ILE A 39 -12.55 39.49 -12.79
N ILE A 40 -13.67 38.97 -12.28
CA ILE A 40 -13.65 37.90 -11.26
C ILE A 40 -13.07 36.62 -11.85
N LYS A 41 -13.45 36.23 -13.06
CA LYS A 41 -12.95 35.03 -13.74
C LYS A 41 -11.43 35.13 -13.99
N ASP A 42 -10.94 36.23 -14.55
CA ASP A 42 -9.52 36.45 -14.81
C ASP A 42 -8.70 36.41 -13.49
N PHE A 43 -9.21 37.03 -12.43
CA PHE A 43 -8.57 37.03 -11.13
C PHE A 43 -8.50 35.63 -10.53
N LEU A 44 -9.56 34.83 -10.65
CA LEU A 44 -9.59 33.46 -10.17
C LEU A 44 -8.64 32.57 -10.97
N GLU A 45 -8.59 32.71 -12.28
CA GLU A 45 -7.68 31.97 -13.17
C GLU A 45 -6.21 32.26 -12.81
N GLU A 46 -5.84 33.55 -12.64
CA GLU A 46 -4.49 33.96 -12.26
C GLU A 46 -4.06 33.42 -10.87
N ILE A 47 -5.00 33.38 -9.89
CA ILE A 47 -4.76 32.81 -8.56
C ILE A 47 -4.64 31.28 -8.61
N MET A 48 -5.42 30.63 -9.45
CA MET A 48 -5.36 29.19 -9.66
C MET A 48 -4.03 28.78 -10.29
N ASP A 49 -3.61 29.47 -11.33
CA ASP A 49 -2.31 29.25 -11.97
C ASP A 49 -1.15 29.45 -10.98
N ALA A 50 -1.24 30.47 -10.13
CA ALA A 50 -0.24 30.70 -9.09
C ALA A 50 -0.22 29.58 -8.04
N TYR A 51 -1.37 28.99 -7.72
CA TYR A 51 -1.48 27.87 -6.80
C TYR A 51 -0.93 26.58 -7.44
N GLU A 52 -1.30 26.26 -8.67
CA GLU A 52 -0.79 25.10 -9.41
C GLU A 52 0.73 25.19 -9.64
N ALA A 53 1.25 26.36 -9.93
CA ALA A 53 2.68 26.62 -10.00
C ALA A 53 3.40 26.62 -8.64
N SER A 54 2.70 26.30 -7.54
CA SER A 54 3.22 26.30 -6.16
C SER A 54 3.78 27.65 -5.67
N LYS A 55 3.39 28.75 -6.32
CA LYS A 55 3.72 30.12 -5.92
C LYS A 55 2.82 30.59 -4.76
N LEU A 56 1.60 30.09 -4.69
CA LEU A 56 0.65 30.26 -3.60
C LEU A 56 0.37 28.89 -2.99
N ARG A 57 0.67 28.68 -1.69
CA ARG A 57 0.60 27.35 -1.04
C ARG A 57 -0.52 27.21 -0.02
N SER A 58 -1.12 28.31 0.40
CA SER A 58 -2.11 28.31 1.48
C SER A 58 -3.52 28.17 0.92
N LYS A 59 -4.15 27.00 1.19
CA LYS A 59 -5.55 26.74 0.86
C LYS A 59 -6.55 27.64 1.59
N SER A 60 -6.19 28.11 2.78
CA SER A 60 -7.04 29.06 3.53
C SER A 60 -7.13 30.40 2.83
N ILE A 61 -6.03 30.86 2.24
CA ILE A 61 -5.99 32.10 1.47
C ILE A 61 -6.82 31.96 0.18
N LEU A 62 -6.64 30.87 -0.55
CA LEU A 62 -7.46 30.55 -1.72
C LEU A 62 -8.96 30.61 -1.40
N ARG A 63 -9.37 29.88 -0.36
CA ARG A 63 -10.77 29.87 0.07
C ARG A 63 -11.29 31.25 0.42
N GLU A 64 -10.51 32.07 1.10
CA GLU A 64 -10.92 33.42 1.45
C GLU A 64 -11.00 34.35 0.22
N LEU A 65 -10.12 34.21 -0.74
CA LEU A 65 -10.17 34.96 -2.00
C LEU A 65 -11.40 34.56 -2.84
N PHE A 66 -11.71 33.29 -2.92
CA PHE A 66 -12.95 32.82 -3.57
C PHE A 66 -14.22 33.36 -2.89
N LEU A 67 -14.27 33.34 -1.56
CA LEU A 67 -15.40 33.92 -0.81
C LEU A 67 -15.54 35.43 -1.08
N GLU A 68 -14.44 36.15 -1.19
CA GLU A 68 -14.43 37.57 -1.56
C GLU A 68 -14.96 37.78 -2.97
N CYS A 69 -14.55 36.93 -3.94
CA CYS A 69 -15.08 36.97 -5.31
C CYS A 69 -16.61 36.76 -5.34
N LEU A 70 -17.11 35.78 -4.59
CA LEU A 70 -18.55 35.51 -4.50
C LEU A 70 -19.34 36.70 -3.87
N GLU A 71 -18.79 37.32 -2.83
CA GLU A 71 -19.44 38.46 -2.20
C GLU A 71 -19.47 39.70 -3.12
N LEU A 72 -18.37 39.97 -3.82
CA LEU A 72 -18.28 41.09 -4.72
C LEU A 72 -19.13 40.88 -5.98
N GLY A 73 -19.10 39.66 -6.55
CA GLY A 73 -19.94 39.28 -7.69
C GLY A 73 -21.42 39.44 -7.37
N LYS A 74 -21.86 38.97 -6.20
CA LYS A 74 -23.25 39.13 -5.74
C LYS A 74 -23.68 40.59 -5.61
N LYS A 75 -22.79 41.48 -5.15
CA LYS A 75 -23.06 42.93 -5.05
C LYS A 75 -23.21 43.61 -6.42
N LYS A 76 -22.58 43.09 -7.45
CA LYS A 76 -22.63 43.60 -8.86
C LYS A 76 -23.65 42.82 -9.71
N GLY A 77 -24.45 41.92 -9.14
CA GLY A 77 -25.50 41.18 -9.83
C GLY A 77 -24.98 40.02 -10.70
N VAL A 78 -23.77 39.58 -10.52
CA VAL A 78 -23.20 38.41 -11.19
C VAL A 78 -23.86 37.13 -10.66
N ASP A 79 -24.23 36.20 -11.54
CA ASP A 79 -24.74 34.90 -11.12
C ASP A 79 -23.64 34.08 -10.42
N SER A 80 -23.83 33.91 -9.12
CA SER A 80 -22.87 33.18 -8.28
C SER A 80 -22.94 31.65 -8.47
N GLY A 81 -23.83 31.11 -9.29
CA GLY A 81 -24.02 29.68 -9.50
C GLY A 81 -22.82 29.00 -10.16
N ASP A 82 -22.27 29.63 -11.21
CA ASP A 82 -21.11 29.12 -11.92
C ASP A 82 -19.82 29.28 -11.13
N LEU A 83 -19.62 30.42 -10.49
CA LEU A 83 -18.50 30.64 -9.55
C LEU A 83 -18.50 29.67 -8.36
N ALA A 84 -19.67 29.40 -7.80
CA ALA A 84 -19.83 28.43 -6.72
C ALA A 84 -19.55 26.99 -7.20
N ARG A 85 -19.91 26.66 -8.43
CA ARG A 85 -19.62 25.35 -9.07
C ARG A 85 -18.14 25.18 -9.31
N GLU A 86 -17.44 26.19 -9.80
CA GLU A 86 -15.98 26.17 -9.97
C GLU A 86 -15.25 26.03 -8.64
N LEU A 87 -15.67 26.75 -7.61
CA LEU A 87 -15.13 26.60 -6.24
C LEU A 87 -15.31 25.18 -5.72
N LEU A 88 -16.50 24.60 -5.88
CA LEU A 88 -16.80 23.24 -5.44
C LEU A 88 -15.96 22.21 -6.20
N TYR A 89 -15.89 22.33 -7.52
CA TYR A 89 -15.08 21.47 -8.38
C TYR A 89 -13.60 21.51 -8.01
N PHE A 90 -13.05 22.71 -7.79
CA PHE A 90 -11.69 22.88 -7.36
C PHE A 90 -11.42 22.30 -5.97
N SER A 91 -12.29 22.57 -4.99
CA SER A 91 -12.13 22.06 -3.62
C SER A 91 -12.19 20.53 -3.55
N LEU A 92 -12.98 19.88 -4.41
CA LEU A 92 -13.08 18.43 -4.52
C LEU A 92 -11.86 17.83 -5.23
N ARG A 93 -11.49 18.36 -6.40
CA ARG A 93 -10.37 17.86 -7.20
C ARG A 93 -9.03 17.94 -6.46
N ASP A 94 -8.78 19.06 -5.80
CA ASP A 94 -7.51 19.29 -5.09
C ASP A 94 -7.46 18.49 -3.77
N SER A 95 -8.60 18.29 -3.10
CA SER A 95 -8.66 17.43 -1.91
C SER A 95 -8.37 15.96 -2.20
N GLU A 96 -8.77 15.44 -3.36
CA GLU A 96 -8.49 14.06 -3.78
C GLU A 96 -7.05 13.88 -4.24
N ALA A 97 -6.51 14.79 -5.05
CA ALA A 97 -5.13 14.74 -5.51
C ALA A 97 -4.11 14.88 -4.36
N ASP A 98 -4.37 15.74 -3.39
CA ASP A 98 -3.49 15.96 -2.24
C ASP A 98 -3.63 14.83 -1.20
N ARG A 99 -4.84 14.27 -1.02
CA ARG A 99 -5.06 13.05 -0.24
C ARG A 99 -4.33 11.87 -0.86
N GLY A 100 -4.42 11.70 -2.17
CA GLY A 100 -3.70 10.65 -2.90
C GLY A 100 -2.18 10.78 -2.78
N LYS A 101 -1.62 11.98 -2.96
CA LYS A 101 -0.18 12.25 -2.78
C LYS A 101 0.29 12.03 -1.35
N ARG A 102 -0.49 12.47 -0.35
CA ARG A 102 -0.18 12.26 1.08
C ARG A 102 -0.29 10.79 1.47
N ALA A 103 -1.34 10.11 1.01
CA ALA A 103 -1.51 8.68 1.24
C ALA A 103 -0.35 7.87 0.62
N ARG A 104 0.03 8.17 -0.63
CA ARG A 104 1.17 7.56 -1.32
C ARG A 104 2.48 7.79 -0.56
N LYS A 105 2.78 9.03 -0.18
CA LYS A 105 4.01 9.36 0.58
C LYS A 105 4.02 8.72 1.97
N THR A 106 2.86 8.53 2.60
CA THR A 106 2.73 7.83 3.88
C THR A 106 2.95 6.33 3.68
N GLN A 107 2.36 5.74 2.64
CA GLN A 107 2.54 4.35 2.28
C GLN A 107 4.00 4.04 1.92
N ASP A 108 4.68 4.89 1.13
CA ASP A 108 6.09 4.74 0.79
C ASP A 108 7.00 4.72 2.04
N LYS A 109 6.72 5.58 3.03
CA LYS A 109 7.47 5.60 4.30
C LYS A 109 7.22 4.35 5.13
N ARG A 110 5.95 3.91 5.20
CA ARG A 110 5.56 2.69 5.92
C ARG A 110 6.25 1.47 5.32
N GLU A 111 6.23 1.35 4.00
CA GLU A 111 6.91 0.30 3.26
C GLU A 111 8.42 0.29 3.51
N ARG A 112 9.09 1.46 3.46
CA ARG A 112 10.53 1.58 3.78
C ARG A 112 10.84 1.12 5.20
N ILE A 113 10.01 1.43 6.18
CA ILE A 113 10.19 0.98 7.57
C ILE A 113 10.05 -0.53 7.66
N LEU A 114 9.03 -1.13 7.01
CA LEU A 114 8.83 -2.59 7.00
C LEU A 114 10.01 -3.33 6.33
N GLN A 115 10.50 -2.83 5.19
CA GLN A 115 11.67 -3.41 4.50
C GLN A 115 12.94 -3.29 5.35
N ALA A 116 13.15 -2.16 6.00
CA ALA A 116 14.26 -1.97 6.92
C ALA A 116 14.17 -2.94 8.12
N ALA A 117 12.97 -3.12 8.68
CA ALA A 117 12.73 -4.05 9.78
C ALA A 117 13.06 -5.49 9.37
N LEU A 118 12.59 -5.92 8.19
CA LEU A 118 12.91 -7.24 7.66
C LEU A 118 14.43 -7.46 7.59
N LYS A 119 15.16 -6.51 7.03
CA LYS A 119 16.64 -6.60 6.90
C LYS A 119 17.35 -6.61 8.25
N VAL A 120 16.99 -5.71 9.16
CA VAL A 120 17.61 -5.65 10.49
C VAL A 120 17.35 -6.94 11.29
N ILE A 121 16.12 -7.45 11.24
CA ILE A 121 15.73 -8.66 11.99
C ILE A 121 16.38 -9.92 11.37
N SER A 122 16.43 -10.02 10.04
CA SER A 122 17.09 -11.16 9.39
C SER A 122 18.60 -11.21 9.63
N GLU A 123 19.26 -10.04 9.74
CA GLU A 123 20.72 -9.94 9.97
C GLU A 123 21.10 -10.13 11.44
N LYS A 124 20.32 -9.61 12.37
CA LYS A 124 20.68 -9.53 13.80
C LYS A 124 19.84 -10.43 14.71
N GLY A 125 18.76 -10.99 14.18
CA GLY A 125 17.73 -11.67 14.97
C GLY A 125 16.78 -10.69 15.66
N TYR A 126 15.59 -11.20 16.03
CA TYR A 126 14.53 -10.39 16.63
C TYR A 126 14.95 -9.73 17.96
N GLN A 127 15.64 -10.47 18.84
CA GLN A 127 15.99 -9.96 20.16
C GLN A 127 16.96 -8.78 20.09
N ALA A 128 17.99 -8.87 19.24
CA ALA A 128 19.00 -7.83 19.09
C ALA A 128 18.56 -6.64 18.21
N ALA A 129 17.52 -6.81 17.39
CA ALA A 129 16.98 -5.73 16.56
C ALA A 129 16.29 -4.69 17.43
N THR A 130 16.58 -3.38 17.19
CA THR A 130 15.93 -2.27 17.89
C THR A 130 15.20 -1.34 16.93
N MET A 131 14.23 -0.57 17.45
CA MET A 131 13.49 0.42 16.67
C MET A 131 14.41 1.52 16.11
N GLU A 132 15.50 1.82 16.82
CA GLU A 132 16.55 2.75 16.40
C GLU A 132 17.29 2.26 15.17
N MET A 133 17.73 0.99 15.18
CA MET A 133 18.41 0.37 14.02
C MET A 133 17.50 0.32 12.79
N ILE A 134 16.21 0.08 13.02
CA ILE A 134 15.20 0.08 11.94
C ILE A 134 15.03 1.50 11.39
N ALA A 135 14.94 2.52 12.25
CA ALA A 135 14.83 3.91 11.84
C ALA A 135 16.03 4.37 11.01
N GLU A 136 17.24 4.04 11.47
CA GLU A 136 18.50 4.32 10.78
C GLU A 136 18.55 3.65 9.41
N ARG A 137 18.24 2.35 9.34
CA ARG A 137 18.20 1.59 8.08
C ARG A 137 17.15 2.10 7.10
N ALA A 138 16.00 2.56 7.62
CA ALA A 138 14.90 3.14 6.82
C ALA A 138 15.18 4.58 6.38
N ASP A 139 16.26 5.21 6.87
CA ASP A 139 16.57 6.63 6.67
C ASP A 139 15.39 7.53 7.08
N VAL A 140 14.91 7.32 8.31
CA VAL A 140 13.84 8.11 8.93
C VAL A 140 14.19 8.42 10.39
N SER A 141 13.51 9.43 10.96
CA SER A 141 13.69 9.70 12.40
C SER A 141 13.06 8.60 13.26
N LYS A 142 13.66 8.30 14.42
CA LYS A 142 13.11 7.40 15.43
C LYS A 142 11.66 7.74 15.79
N GLY A 143 11.37 9.04 15.99
CA GLY A 143 10.01 9.51 16.28
C GLY A 143 8.99 9.20 15.18
N LEU A 144 9.44 9.11 13.90
CA LEU A 144 8.57 8.70 12.82
C LEU A 144 8.23 7.22 12.92
N VAL A 145 9.18 6.35 13.24
CA VAL A 145 8.91 4.91 13.42
C VAL A 145 7.91 4.69 14.55
N TYR A 146 8.12 5.33 15.71
CA TYR A 146 7.19 5.22 16.85
C TYR A 146 5.80 5.81 16.58
N ARG A 147 5.69 6.76 15.65
CA ARG A 147 4.38 7.28 15.23
C ARG A 147 3.58 6.27 14.42
N TYR A 148 4.24 5.37 13.67
CA TYR A 148 3.59 4.31 12.91
C TYR A 148 3.39 3.03 13.73
N TYR A 149 4.33 2.71 14.61
CA TYR A 149 4.39 1.44 15.34
C TYR A 149 4.77 1.69 16.79
N GLU A 150 3.85 1.43 17.71
CA GLU A 150 4.05 1.63 19.14
C GLU A 150 5.17 0.75 19.71
N SER A 151 5.36 -0.44 19.13
CA SER A 151 6.35 -1.41 19.57
C SER A 151 6.95 -2.20 18.41
N LYS A 152 8.05 -2.89 18.68
CA LYS A 152 8.70 -3.81 17.73
C LYS A 152 7.76 -4.97 17.37
N GLU A 153 6.97 -5.46 18.32
CA GLU A 153 5.98 -6.51 18.12
C GLU A 153 4.90 -6.08 17.12
N THR A 154 4.38 -4.85 17.29
CA THR A 154 3.36 -4.30 16.38
C THR A 154 3.91 -4.13 14.97
N LEU A 155 5.15 -3.65 14.85
CA LEU A 155 5.84 -3.50 13.57
C LEU A 155 6.04 -4.84 12.88
N VAL A 156 6.53 -5.86 13.60
CA VAL A 156 6.76 -7.19 13.04
C VAL A 156 5.46 -7.87 12.66
N ARG A 157 4.40 -7.71 13.44
CA ARG A 157 3.06 -8.24 13.08
C ARG A 157 2.57 -7.65 11.77
N GLU A 158 2.71 -6.36 11.59
CA GLU A 158 2.37 -5.68 10.34
C GLU A 158 3.24 -6.17 9.17
N LEU A 159 4.56 -6.32 9.39
CA LEU A 159 5.46 -6.89 8.40
C LEU A 159 5.01 -8.28 7.95
N VAL A 160 4.71 -9.16 8.91
CA VAL A 160 4.23 -10.51 8.62
C VAL A 160 2.93 -10.46 7.83
N ASN A 161 1.96 -9.64 8.25
CA ASN A 161 0.69 -9.48 7.52
C ASN A 161 0.91 -9.01 6.08
N SER A 162 1.73 -7.97 5.87
CA SER A 162 1.98 -7.44 4.53
C SER A 162 2.65 -8.46 3.60
N MET A 163 3.48 -9.35 4.14
CA MET A 163 4.10 -10.42 3.37
C MET A 163 3.10 -11.52 2.98
N PHE A 164 2.15 -11.84 3.88
CA PHE A 164 1.06 -12.75 3.53
C PHE A 164 0.12 -12.18 2.48
N ASP A 165 -0.23 -10.89 2.58
CA ASP A 165 -1.07 -10.22 1.59
C ASP A 165 -0.42 -10.31 0.20
N ARG A 166 0.89 -10.08 0.08
CA ARG A 166 1.65 -10.23 -1.17
C ARG A 166 1.67 -11.66 -1.71
N LEU A 167 1.84 -12.65 -0.82
CA LEU A 167 1.76 -14.06 -1.22
C LEU A 167 0.36 -14.39 -1.73
N ALA A 168 -0.68 -13.92 -1.03
CA ALA A 168 -2.07 -14.10 -1.42
C ALA A 168 -2.39 -13.48 -2.78
N GLU A 169 -1.96 -12.24 -3.01
CA GLU A 169 -2.11 -11.56 -4.31
C GLU A 169 -1.44 -12.38 -5.42
N GLN A 170 -0.18 -12.80 -5.24
CA GLN A 170 0.55 -13.59 -6.23
C GLN A 170 -0.15 -14.92 -6.55
N ILE A 171 -0.73 -15.58 -5.55
CA ILE A 171 -1.46 -16.85 -5.74
C ILE A 171 -2.80 -16.60 -6.43
N ASN A 172 -3.57 -15.62 -5.97
CA ASN A 172 -4.91 -15.33 -6.48
C ASN A 172 -4.87 -14.86 -7.94
N ASP A 173 -3.85 -14.10 -8.33
CA ASP A 173 -3.65 -13.67 -9.73
C ASP A 173 -3.39 -14.85 -10.67
N ALA A 174 -2.82 -15.94 -10.17
CA ALA A 174 -2.48 -17.14 -10.95
C ALA A 174 -3.61 -18.20 -10.97
N VAL A 175 -4.61 -18.11 -10.08
CA VAL A 175 -5.66 -19.11 -9.92
C VAL A 175 -6.99 -18.62 -10.51
N HIS A 176 -7.46 -19.31 -11.56
CA HIS A 176 -8.76 -19.07 -12.17
C HIS A 176 -9.77 -20.17 -11.80
N GLN A 177 -11.06 -19.85 -11.82
CA GLN A 177 -12.14 -20.76 -11.38
C GLN A 177 -12.34 -21.99 -12.26
N ASP A 178 -11.90 -21.95 -13.51
CA ASP A 178 -11.97 -23.01 -14.51
C ASP A 178 -10.85 -24.06 -14.40
N LEU A 179 -9.82 -23.80 -13.60
CA LEU A 179 -8.73 -24.74 -13.35
C LEU A 179 -9.20 -25.94 -12.52
N ASP A 180 -8.62 -27.11 -12.79
CA ASP A 180 -8.85 -28.28 -11.95
C ASP A 180 -8.04 -28.24 -10.64
N ALA A 181 -8.31 -29.19 -9.74
CA ALA A 181 -7.69 -29.19 -8.42
C ALA A 181 -6.17 -29.49 -8.48
N LEU A 182 -5.71 -30.29 -9.43
CA LEU A 182 -4.30 -30.66 -9.58
C LEU A 182 -3.49 -29.48 -10.12
N ASP A 183 -4.04 -28.77 -11.12
CA ASP A 183 -3.45 -27.54 -11.65
C ASP A 183 -3.33 -26.46 -10.55
N ILE A 184 -4.37 -26.30 -9.74
CA ILE A 184 -4.36 -25.36 -8.63
C ILE A 184 -3.29 -25.72 -7.59
N ILE A 185 -3.15 -26.99 -7.23
CA ILE A 185 -2.08 -27.45 -6.32
C ILE A 185 -0.69 -27.13 -6.91
N GLN A 186 -0.50 -27.43 -8.20
CA GLN A 186 0.76 -27.14 -8.90
C GLN A 186 1.10 -25.64 -8.88
N ILE A 187 0.11 -24.79 -9.20
CA ILE A 187 0.27 -23.33 -9.18
C ILE A 187 0.62 -22.85 -7.76
N HIS A 188 -0.05 -23.37 -6.74
CA HIS A 188 0.21 -23.00 -5.35
C HIS A 188 1.62 -23.39 -4.89
N VAL A 189 2.03 -24.63 -5.14
CA VAL A 189 3.38 -25.12 -4.80
C VAL A 189 4.44 -24.26 -5.47
N ARG A 190 4.29 -24.00 -6.78
CA ARG A 190 5.23 -23.16 -7.54
C ARG A 190 5.29 -21.73 -6.98
N ASN A 191 4.15 -21.05 -6.87
CA ASN A 191 4.10 -19.67 -6.41
C ASN A 191 4.61 -19.53 -4.97
N TYR A 192 4.30 -20.50 -4.11
CA TYR A 192 4.83 -20.51 -2.73
C TYR A 192 6.36 -20.62 -2.71
N LEU A 193 6.96 -21.54 -3.46
CA LEU A 193 8.41 -21.71 -3.52
C LEU A 193 9.11 -20.51 -4.17
N GLU A 194 8.53 -19.93 -5.24
CA GLU A 194 9.02 -18.69 -5.83
C GLU A 194 8.98 -17.52 -4.86
N PHE A 195 7.89 -17.42 -4.10
CA PHE A 195 7.77 -16.38 -3.07
C PHE A 195 8.85 -16.55 -1.99
N ILE A 196 9.07 -17.76 -1.48
CA ILE A 196 10.10 -18.05 -0.49
C ILE A 196 11.49 -17.77 -1.04
N GLU A 197 11.79 -18.17 -2.27
CA GLU A 197 13.09 -17.91 -2.90
C GLU A 197 13.39 -16.42 -2.99
N ARG A 198 12.41 -15.61 -3.41
CA ARG A 198 12.54 -14.15 -3.48
C ARG A 198 12.58 -13.47 -2.10
N ASN A 199 12.01 -14.09 -1.09
CA ASN A 199 11.84 -13.53 0.26
C ASN A 199 12.47 -14.41 1.34
N LYS A 200 13.68 -14.96 1.08
CA LYS A 200 14.38 -15.87 2.00
C LYS A 200 14.55 -15.30 3.42
N ASP A 201 14.82 -13.99 3.51
CA ASP A 201 14.98 -13.30 4.79
C ASP A 201 13.70 -13.33 5.63
N PHE A 202 12.56 -13.18 4.97
CA PHE A 202 11.24 -13.31 5.61
C PHE A 202 11.01 -14.73 6.12
N TYR A 203 11.28 -15.74 5.29
CA TYR A 203 11.11 -17.13 5.72
C TYR A 203 12.07 -17.48 6.87
N THR A 204 13.33 -17.04 6.81
CA THR A 204 14.28 -17.23 7.91
C THR A 204 13.81 -16.55 9.20
N MET A 205 13.22 -15.36 9.09
CA MET A 205 12.61 -14.67 10.22
C MET A 205 11.45 -15.49 10.80
N ILE A 206 10.55 -16.05 9.97
CA ILE A 206 9.44 -16.89 10.41
C ILE A 206 9.91 -18.20 11.07
N LEU A 207 10.96 -18.83 10.56
CA LEU A 207 11.54 -20.02 11.19
C LEU A 207 12.03 -19.74 12.61
N ASN A 208 12.57 -18.53 12.83
CA ASN A 208 13.05 -18.08 14.13
C ASN A 208 11.95 -17.36 14.94
N ALA A 209 10.71 -17.34 14.44
CA ALA A 209 9.61 -16.57 14.99
C ALA A 209 9.06 -17.13 16.32
N ARG A 210 9.58 -18.24 16.83
CA ARG A 210 9.18 -18.77 18.14
C ARG A 210 9.31 -17.72 19.24
N ASP A 211 10.34 -16.87 19.12
CA ASP A 211 10.58 -15.75 20.03
C ASP A 211 9.68 -14.53 19.78
N ILE A 212 9.04 -14.49 18.60
CA ILE A 212 8.20 -13.37 18.16
C ILE A 212 6.72 -13.67 18.35
N MET A 213 6.29 -14.87 17.95
CA MET A 213 4.88 -15.27 17.82
C MET A 213 4.49 -16.39 18.79
N GLY A 214 5.43 -16.86 19.60
CA GLY A 214 5.20 -17.97 20.56
C GLY A 214 5.25 -19.36 19.92
N PRO A 215 4.97 -20.42 20.71
CA PRO A 215 5.14 -21.82 20.28
C PRO A 215 4.20 -22.26 19.15
N ALA A 216 3.09 -21.56 18.94
CA ALA A 216 2.10 -21.83 17.88
C ALA A 216 2.45 -21.14 16.54
N ALA A 217 3.54 -20.37 16.45
CA ALA A 217 3.88 -19.52 15.30
C ALA A 217 3.82 -20.24 13.94
N ARG A 218 4.32 -21.49 13.88
CA ARG A 218 4.32 -22.26 12.64
C ARG A 218 2.91 -22.70 12.23
N ALA A 219 2.09 -23.12 13.19
CA ALA A 219 0.70 -23.50 12.91
C ALA A 219 -0.12 -22.29 12.46
N GLU A 220 0.08 -21.12 13.08
CA GLU A 220 -0.55 -19.87 12.67
C GLU A 220 -0.11 -19.47 11.25
N TYR A 221 1.18 -19.61 10.93
CA TYR A 221 1.71 -19.38 9.58
C TYR A 221 0.99 -20.23 8.54
N TYR A 222 0.86 -21.53 8.74
CA TYR A 222 0.15 -22.41 7.79
C TYR A 222 -1.34 -22.06 7.68
N THR A 223 -1.98 -21.78 8.82
CA THR A 223 -3.39 -21.35 8.83
C THR A 223 -3.61 -20.11 8.00
N ARG A 224 -2.75 -19.10 8.12
CA ARG A 224 -2.84 -17.86 7.34
C ARG A 224 -2.66 -18.10 5.84
N ILE A 225 -1.71 -18.93 5.42
CA ILE A 225 -1.55 -19.30 3.99
C ILE A 225 -2.86 -19.89 3.47
N LEU A 226 -3.50 -20.77 4.24
CA LEU A 226 -4.75 -21.41 3.85
C LEU A 226 -5.94 -20.43 3.80
N GLU A 227 -6.00 -19.49 4.74
CA GLU A 227 -7.04 -18.45 4.77
C GLU A 227 -7.01 -17.57 3.51
N HIS A 228 -5.82 -17.33 2.96
CA HIS A 228 -5.63 -16.55 1.74
C HIS A 228 -5.77 -17.36 0.45
N ALA A 229 -6.07 -18.66 0.55
CA ALA A 229 -6.26 -19.57 -0.59
C ALA A 229 -7.64 -20.27 -0.58
N PRO A 230 -8.77 -19.53 -0.50
CA PRO A 230 -10.10 -20.14 -0.37
C PRO A 230 -10.49 -20.97 -1.60
N VAL A 231 -10.09 -20.54 -2.80
CA VAL A 231 -10.36 -21.27 -4.06
C VAL A 231 -9.67 -22.64 -4.04
N MET A 232 -8.40 -22.69 -3.66
CA MET A 232 -7.65 -23.96 -3.52
C MET A 232 -8.36 -24.92 -2.57
N LYS A 233 -8.70 -24.46 -1.37
CA LYS A 233 -9.39 -25.29 -0.37
C LYS A 233 -10.69 -25.86 -0.91
N HIS A 234 -11.51 -25.02 -1.55
CA HIS A 234 -12.80 -25.44 -2.12
C HIS A 234 -12.62 -26.50 -3.20
N LYS A 235 -11.75 -26.27 -4.18
CA LYS A 235 -11.49 -27.17 -5.30
C LYS A 235 -10.90 -28.51 -4.88
N ILE A 236 -10.00 -28.53 -3.89
CA ILE A 236 -9.45 -29.77 -3.36
C ILE A 236 -10.53 -30.59 -2.66
N ILE A 237 -11.40 -29.97 -1.85
CA ILE A 237 -12.52 -30.66 -1.19
C ILE A 237 -13.50 -31.21 -2.22
N GLU A 238 -13.84 -30.43 -3.25
CA GLU A 238 -14.70 -30.88 -4.36
C GLU A 238 -14.10 -32.09 -5.10
N ALA A 239 -12.81 -32.03 -5.47
CA ALA A 239 -12.12 -33.13 -6.11
C ALA A 239 -12.06 -34.40 -5.27
N ALA A 240 -11.93 -34.27 -3.97
CA ALA A 240 -12.01 -35.40 -3.04
C ALA A 240 -13.42 -36.01 -2.97
N GLN A 241 -14.46 -35.19 -2.95
CA GLN A 241 -15.86 -35.66 -3.00
C GLN A 241 -16.18 -36.38 -4.32
N GLN A 242 -15.55 -35.95 -5.42
CA GLN A 242 -15.64 -36.60 -6.72
C GLN A 242 -14.76 -37.85 -6.87
N GLY A 243 -13.99 -38.22 -5.85
CA GLY A 243 -13.08 -39.37 -5.86
C GLY A 243 -11.81 -39.18 -6.72
N LYS A 244 -11.52 -37.96 -7.18
CA LYS A 244 -10.32 -37.61 -7.96
C LYS A 244 -9.05 -37.51 -7.10
N ILE A 245 -9.21 -37.18 -5.83
CA ILE A 245 -8.12 -37.07 -4.85
C ILE A 245 -8.47 -37.93 -3.64
N LYS A 246 -7.51 -38.76 -3.16
CA LYS A 246 -7.67 -39.58 -1.98
C LYS A 246 -7.19 -38.80 -0.75
N PHE A 247 -8.10 -38.36 0.11
CA PHE A 247 -7.75 -37.99 1.48
C PHE A 247 -8.95 -38.14 2.41
N THR A 248 -8.66 -38.52 3.65
CA THR A 248 -9.66 -38.68 4.69
C THR A 248 -9.85 -37.41 5.54
N SER A 249 -8.85 -36.55 5.56
CA SER A 249 -8.86 -35.30 6.32
C SER A 249 -8.08 -34.22 5.56
N PHE A 250 -8.78 -33.17 5.13
CA PHE A 250 -8.16 -32.02 4.46
C PHE A 250 -7.01 -31.43 5.26
N PHE A 251 -7.24 -31.15 6.54
CA PHE A 251 -6.21 -30.50 7.36
C PHE A 251 -4.98 -31.40 7.58
N THR A 252 -5.15 -32.70 7.79
CA THR A 252 -4.02 -33.64 7.93
C THR A 252 -3.14 -33.62 6.69
N VAL A 253 -3.75 -33.70 5.51
CA VAL A 253 -3.02 -33.65 4.23
C VAL A 253 -2.36 -32.29 4.03
N TYR A 254 -3.09 -31.21 4.25
CA TYR A 254 -2.57 -29.86 4.11
C TYR A 254 -1.34 -29.61 5.00
N TYR A 255 -1.42 -29.90 6.31
CA TYR A 255 -0.28 -29.75 7.21
C TYR A 255 0.87 -30.71 6.85
N GLY A 256 0.58 -31.90 6.36
CA GLY A 256 1.57 -32.85 5.85
C GLY A 256 2.33 -32.28 4.65
N VAL A 257 1.62 -31.72 3.67
CA VAL A 257 2.21 -31.05 2.50
C VAL A 257 3.06 -29.84 2.92
N MET A 258 2.55 -28.99 3.81
CA MET A 258 3.30 -27.84 4.30
C MET A 258 4.58 -28.28 5.03
N GLY A 259 4.52 -29.35 5.84
CA GLY A 259 5.71 -29.91 6.48
C GLY A 259 6.73 -30.47 5.47
N PHE A 260 6.26 -31.10 4.39
CA PHE A 260 7.11 -31.55 3.30
C PHE A 260 7.80 -30.38 2.58
N LEU A 261 7.05 -29.33 2.23
CA LEU A 261 7.61 -28.10 1.64
C LEU A 261 8.63 -27.43 2.54
N ASP A 262 8.35 -27.35 3.85
CA ASP A 262 9.30 -26.85 4.85
C ASP A 262 10.61 -27.64 4.86
N GLY A 263 10.54 -28.97 4.76
CA GLY A 263 11.72 -29.84 4.67
C GLY A 263 12.56 -29.54 3.44
N VAL A 264 11.92 -29.34 2.29
CA VAL A 264 12.60 -28.97 1.03
C VAL A 264 13.24 -27.59 1.13
N ILE A 265 12.52 -26.59 1.69
CA ILE A 265 13.05 -25.25 1.89
C ILE A 265 14.25 -25.27 2.85
N HIS A 266 14.18 -26.06 3.93
CA HIS A 266 15.31 -26.24 4.85
C HIS A 266 16.54 -26.83 4.16
N LYS A 267 16.35 -27.85 3.31
CA LYS A 267 17.43 -28.41 2.47
C LYS A 267 18.08 -27.32 1.62
N TRP A 268 17.26 -26.50 0.96
CA TRP A 268 17.72 -25.39 0.12
C TRP A 268 18.49 -24.32 0.92
N LEU A 269 18.00 -23.90 2.09
CA LEU A 269 18.70 -22.97 2.96
C LEU A 269 20.05 -23.52 3.42
N ARG A 270 20.11 -24.81 3.78
CA ARG A 270 21.37 -25.47 4.17
C ARG A 270 22.38 -25.58 3.05
N SER A 271 21.93 -25.61 1.79
CA SER A 271 22.81 -25.53 0.62
C SER A 271 23.32 -24.11 0.34
N ASN A 272 23.04 -23.17 1.23
CA ASN A 272 23.32 -21.74 1.06
C ASN A 272 22.62 -21.15 -0.17
N CYS A 273 21.43 -21.63 -0.49
CA CYS A 273 20.61 -21.21 -1.64
C CYS A 273 21.37 -21.35 -2.98
N SER A 274 22.14 -22.41 -3.13
CA SER A 274 23.08 -22.61 -4.26
C SER A 274 22.40 -22.94 -5.59
N TYR A 275 21.09 -23.18 -5.58
CA TYR A 275 20.27 -23.49 -6.76
C TYR A 275 18.90 -22.81 -6.64
N SER A 276 18.13 -22.74 -7.75
CA SER A 276 16.77 -22.20 -7.69
C SER A 276 15.83 -23.18 -7.01
N LEU A 277 15.15 -22.73 -5.95
CA LEU A 277 14.20 -23.54 -5.19
C LEU A 277 13.05 -24.07 -6.06
N VAL A 278 12.70 -23.33 -7.11
CA VAL A 278 11.64 -23.70 -8.07
C VAL A 278 12.00 -25.00 -8.83
N ASN A 279 13.28 -25.35 -8.93
CA ASN A 279 13.71 -26.61 -9.55
C ASN A 279 13.25 -27.86 -8.77
N GLU A 280 12.85 -27.70 -7.49
CA GLU A 280 12.28 -28.79 -6.70
C GLU A 280 10.79 -29.08 -7.04
N VAL A 281 10.09 -28.14 -7.72
CA VAL A 281 8.65 -28.27 -8.01
C VAL A 281 8.29 -29.58 -8.70
N PRO A 282 8.97 -30.03 -9.77
CA PRO A 282 8.62 -31.30 -10.43
C PRO A 282 8.72 -32.51 -9.49
N ILE A 283 9.80 -32.57 -8.68
CA ILE A 283 10.02 -33.66 -7.73
C ILE A 283 8.97 -33.65 -6.62
N ILE A 284 8.61 -32.46 -6.13
CA ILE A 284 7.56 -32.29 -5.10
C ILE A 284 6.23 -32.79 -5.63
N LEU A 285 5.84 -32.35 -6.83
CA LEU A 285 4.55 -32.73 -7.43
C LEU A 285 4.47 -34.21 -7.75
N GLU A 286 5.56 -34.80 -8.22
CA GLU A 286 5.63 -36.25 -8.46
C GLU A 286 5.38 -37.03 -7.17
N ASN A 287 6.05 -36.65 -6.07
CA ASN A 287 5.84 -37.29 -4.78
C ASN A 287 4.44 -37.05 -4.20
N LEU A 288 3.86 -35.86 -4.40
CA LEU A 288 2.53 -35.52 -3.90
C LEU A 288 1.43 -36.27 -4.66
N PHE A 289 1.57 -36.46 -5.98
CA PHE A 289 0.51 -37.01 -6.82
C PHE A 289 0.62 -38.53 -6.96
N TYR A 290 1.83 -39.04 -7.02
CA TYR A 290 2.06 -40.47 -7.30
C TYR A 290 2.65 -41.24 -6.11
N GLY A 291 3.17 -40.52 -5.09
CA GLY A 291 3.81 -41.14 -3.95
C GLY A 291 5.25 -41.57 -4.21
N MET A 292 5.81 -42.34 -3.28
CA MET A 292 7.20 -42.84 -3.34
C MET A 292 7.29 -44.33 -3.67
N VAL A 293 6.14 -45.00 -3.80
CA VAL A 293 6.09 -46.45 -4.06
C VAL A 293 5.75 -46.68 -5.54
N THR A 294 6.61 -47.41 -6.24
CA THR A 294 6.32 -47.86 -7.60
C THR A 294 5.27 -48.99 -7.53
N GLU A 295 4.26 -48.92 -8.38
CA GLU A 295 3.40 -50.11 -8.61
C GLU A 295 4.27 -51.22 -9.27
N GLU A 296 4.28 -52.42 -8.64
CA GLU A 296 4.94 -53.61 -9.22
C GLU A 296 4.19 -54.08 -10.44
#